data_8eeb42e39dbca27d2f9ae06a091a1370
#
_entry.id   8eeb42e39dbca27d2f9ae06a091a1370
#
_cell.length_a   1.000
_cell.length_b   1.000
_cell.length_c   1.000
_cell.angle_alpha   90.00
_cell.angle_beta   90.00
_cell.angle_gamma   90.00
#
_symmetry.space_group_name_H-M   'P 1'
#
loop_
_entity.id
_entity.type
_entity.pdbx_description
1 polymer ?
#
loop_
_entity_poly.entity_id
_entity_poly.type
_entity_poly.pdbx_seq_one_letter_code
_entity_poly.pdbx_strand_id
1 'polypeptide(L)'
;MLLLGQAPRCFVAVTGATVIRWALVVVGIAALAACTSGPPAPDDAGYVTQLTQARTEKDREFAEDPDSPIPAEKRATILPLKYFPIDPSFSVPAVLRLSQDRPVFDMPTSTGTMRKMQRVGVLEFTLQGQGMTLDAFVEDGTQQINSLFVPFADLTTGKDTYAAGRYLDLKPTSTGFYTIDFNRAYNPTCAYNPSWECPYPPPSNRLKIPIRAGEQAPPEARSAKADGN
;
A
#
# COMPACT_ATOMS: atom_id res chain seq x y z
N MET A 1 -16.73 -42.10 -30.36
CA MET A 1 -17.08 -43.18 -29.42
C MET A 1 -17.35 -42.52 -28.07
N LEU A 2 -18.67 -42.29 -27.87
CA LEU A 2 -19.19 -41.62 -26.65
C LEU A 2 -19.21 -42.60 -25.48
N LEU A 3 -18.80 -42.17 -24.29
CA LEU A 3 -19.20 -42.80 -23.04
C LEU A 3 -19.66 -41.71 -22.08
N LEU A 4 -20.99 -41.64 -21.97
CA LEU A 4 -21.73 -40.92 -20.92
C LEU A 4 -21.63 -41.66 -19.59
N GLY A 5 -21.07 -41.01 -18.59
CA GLY A 5 -21.09 -41.47 -17.19
C GLY A 5 -22.31 -40.91 -16.47
N GLN A 6 -23.19 -41.80 -16.05
CA GLN A 6 -24.42 -41.48 -15.30
C GLN A 6 -24.12 -41.20 -13.83
N ALA A 7 -24.78 -40.18 -13.29
CA ALA A 7 -24.82 -39.88 -11.87
C ALA A 7 -25.74 -40.87 -11.11
N PRO A 8 -25.41 -41.28 -9.88
CA PRO A 8 -26.27 -42.13 -9.07
C PRO A 8 -27.43 -41.32 -8.48
N ARG A 9 -28.66 -41.79 -8.76
CA ARG A 9 -29.87 -41.34 -8.07
C ARG A 9 -29.99 -42.05 -6.73
N CYS A 10 -29.97 -41.31 -5.63
CA CYS A 10 -30.35 -41.83 -4.34
C CYS A 10 -31.88 -41.91 -4.24
N PHE A 11 -32.41 -43.14 -4.24
CA PHE A 11 -33.80 -43.43 -3.87
C PHE A 11 -33.88 -43.52 -2.35
N VAL A 12 -34.70 -42.66 -1.76
CA VAL A 12 -35.09 -42.81 -0.31
C VAL A 12 -36.44 -43.45 -0.31
N ALA A 13 -36.49 -44.70 0.17
CA ALA A 13 -37.73 -45.41 0.49
C ALA A 13 -38.21 -45.04 1.88
N VAL A 14 -39.40 -44.52 1.98
CA VAL A 14 -40.11 -44.23 3.23
C VAL A 14 -41.03 -45.39 3.53
N THR A 15 -40.75 -46.18 4.56
CA THR A 15 -41.74 -47.04 5.20
C THR A 15 -41.47 -47.12 6.72
N GLY A 16 -42.50 -46.88 7.51
CA GLY A 16 -42.54 -47.29 8.92
C GLY A 16 -42.67 -46.14 9.91
N ALA A 17 -43.92 -45.78 10.15
CA ALA A 17 -44.29 -44.92 11.29
C ALA A 17 -44.07 -45.65 12.63
N THR A 18 -43.91 -44.86 13.69
CA THR A 18 -43.90 -45.23 15.10
C THR A 18 -42.58 -45.79 15.65
N VAL A 19 -42.03 -45.01 16.51
CA VAL A 19 -40.85 -45.09 17.41
C VAL A 19 -39.72 -44.20 16.91
N ILE A 20 -39.71 -42.91 17.13
CA ILE A 20 -38.51 -42.11 17.22
C ILE A 20 -38.93 -40.65 17.55
N ARG A 21 -39.22 -40.41 18.78
CA ARG A 21 -39.31 -39.03 19.31
C ARG A 21 -38.02 -38.53 19.93
N TRP A 22 -36.96 -39.35 19.96
CA TRP A 22 -35.69 -39.03 20.62
C TRP A 22 -34.45 -39.02 19.67
N ALA A 23 -34.58 -39.51 18.44
CA ALA A 23 -33.45 -39.56 17.49
C ALA A 23 -33.31 -38.30 16.62
N LEU A 24 -34.29 -37.39 16.60
CA LEU A 24 -34.25 -36.18 15.73
C LEU A 24 -33.46 -34.99 16.32
N VAL A 25 -33.06 -35.07 17.60
CA VAL A 25 -32.27 -33.99 18.25
C VAL A 25 -30.76 -34.17 18.05
N VAL A 26 -30.29 -35.39 17.76
CA VAL A 26 -28.84 -35.66 17.64
C VAL A 26 -28.33 -35.52 16.20
N VAL A 27 -29.21 -35.68 15.19
CA VAL A 27 -28.83 -35.53 13.75
C VAL A 27 -28.80 -34.07 13.30
N GLY A 28 -29.49 -33.17 14.01
CA GLY A 28 -29.54 -31.73 13.67
C GLY A 28 -28.25 -30.94 13.99
N ILE A 29 -27.34 -31.47 14.82
CA ILE A 29 -26.14 -30.77 15.29
C ILE A 29 -24.91 -31.10 14.42
N ALA A 30 -24.92 -32.17 13.64
CA ALA A 30 -23.78 -32.59 12.83
C ALA A 30 -23.71 -31.90 11.43
N ALA A 31 -24.72 -31.13 11.02
CA ALA A 31 -24.77 -30.52 9.68
C ALA A 31 -24.32 -29.05 9.61
N LEU A 32 -23.89 -28.46 10.74
CA LEU A 32 -23.43 -27.06 10.80
C LEU A 32 -21.89 -26.89 10.81
N ALA A 33 -21.15 -27.99 10.60
CA ALA A 33 -19.67 -27.95 10.61
C ALA A 33 -19.03 -27.98 9.21
N ALA A 34 -19.76 -27.66 8.16
CA ALA A 34 -19.19 -27.66 6.81
C ALA A 34 -19.49 -26.33 6.14
N CYS A 35 -18.52 -25.46 6.12
CA CYS A 35 -18.16 -24.37 5.23
C CYS A 35 -17.62 -23.16 5.99
N THR A 36 -16.48 -23.33 6.67
CA THR A 36 -15.60 -22.21 7.00
C THR A 36 -14.29 -22.35 6.23
N SER A 37 -14.37 -22.57 4.94
CA SER A 37 -13.25 -22.27 4.04
C SER A 37 -13.42 -20.83 3.57
N GLY A 38 -13.27 -19.87 4.49
CA GLY A 38 -12.92 -18.51 4.12
C GLY A 38 -11.56 -18.54 3.41
N PRO A 39 -11.22 -17.50 2.61
CA PRO A 39 -9.89 -17.39 2.07
C PRO A 39 -8.87 -17.56 3.22
N PRO A 40 -7.72 -18.23 2.96
CA PRO A 40 -6.69 -18.40 3.99
C PRO A 40 -6.37 -17.04 4.60
N ALA A 41 -6.18 -17.00 5.92
CA ALA A 41 -5.74 -15.79 6.61
C ALA A 41 -4.49 -15.25 5.90
N PRO A 42 -4.34 -13.92 5.76
CA PRO A 42 -3.14 -13.34 5.20
C PRO A 42 -1.90 -13.90 5.89
N ASP A 43 -0.86 -14.25 5.13
CA ASP A 43 0.44 -14.65 5.70
C ASP A 43 1.17 -13.41 6.23
N ASP A 44 0.72 -12.90 7.37
CA ASP A 44 1.30 -11.72 8.00
C ASP A 44 2.77 -11.93 8.38
N ALA A 45 3.18 -13.15 8.71
CA ALA A 45 4.55 -13.46 9.06
C ALA A 45 5.47 -13.39 7.83
N GLY A 46 5.07 -13.96 6.71
CA GLY A 46 5.77 -13.86 5.43
C GLY A 46 5.85 -12.42 4.94
N TYR A 47 4.75 -11.67 5.05
CA TYR A 47 4.68 -10.26 4.70
C TYR A 47 5.67 -9.40 5.54
N VAL A 48 5.67 -9.56 6.87
CA VAL A 48 6.60 -8.85 7.77
C VAL A 48 8.04 -9.19 7.45
N THR A 49 8.35 -10.47 7.21
CA THR A 49 9.68 -10.92 6.83
C THR A 49 10.15 -10.27 5.54
N GLN A 50 9.31 -10.29 4.49
CA GLN A 50 9.63 -9.67 3.21
C GLN A 50 9.89 -8.16 3.32
N LEU A 51 9.07 -7.44 4.07
CA LEU A 51 9.27 -5.99 4.28
C LEU A 51 10.53 -5.68 5.09
N THR A 52 10.83 -6.49 6.10
CA THR A 52 12.05 -6.33 6.90
C THR A 52 13.29 -6.53 6.03
N GLN A 53 13.29 -7.56 5.17
CA GLN A 53 14.38 -7.78 4.22
C GLN A 53 14.52 -6.62 3.23
N ALA A 54 13.40 -6.10 2.68
CA ALA A 54 13.43 -4.98 1.76
C ALA A 54 13.99 -3.69 2.40
N ARG A 55 13.68 -3.45 3.67
CA ARG A 55 14.23 -2.31 4.44
C ARG A 55 15.73 -2.46 4.68
N THR A 56 16.18 -3.65 5.05
CA THR A 56 17.61 -3.95 5.24
C THR A 56 18.38 -3.81 3.92
N GLU A 57 17.80 -4.28 2.82
CA GLU A 57 18.42 -4.14 1.50
C GLU A 57 18.54 -2.67 1.09
N LYS A 58 17.49 -1.86 1.30
CA LYS A 58 17.54 -0.42 1.04
C LYS A 58 18.62 0.28 1.88
N ASP A 59 18.75 -0.07 3.16
CA ASP A 59 19.80 0.48 4.00
C ASP A 59 21.20 0.13 3.46
N ARG A 60 21.39 -1.11 2.98
CA ARG A 60 22.64 -1.57 2.37
C ARG A 60 22.92 -0.83 1.07
N GLU A 61 21.93 -0.72 0.17
CA GLU A 61 22.05 0.04 -1.07
C GLU A 61 22.45 1.49 -0.79
N PHE A 62 21.78 2.15 0.14
CA PHE A 62 22.09 3.54 0.49
C PHE A 62 23.46 3.71 1.15
N ALA A 63 23.99 2.68 1.83
CA ALA A 63 25.33 2.69 2.40
C ALA A 63 26.42 2.48 1.35
N GLU A 64 26.19 1.62 0.37
CA GLU A 64 27.24 1.13 -0.55
C GLU A 64 27.21 1.84 -1.91
N ASP A 65 26.05 2.27 -2.40
CA ASP A 65 25.90 2.88 -3.72
C ASP A 65 26.64 4.24 -3.80
N PRO A 66 27.55 4.41 -4.78
CA PRO A 66 28.17 5.71 -5.07
C PRO A 66 27.14 6.83 -5.36
N ASP A 67 26.03 6.46 -6.03
CA ASP A 67 24.95 7.37 -6.43
C ASP A 67 23.84 7.48 -5.36
N SER A 68 24.12 7.02 -4.14
CA SER A 68 23.19 7.10 -3.01
C SER A 68 22.68 8.55 -2.82
N PRO A 69 21.36 8.73 -2.58
CA PRO A 69 20.83 10.06 -2.26
C PRO A 69 21.34 10.60 -0.92
N ILE A 70 21.95 9.74 -0.07
CA ILE A 70 22.55 10.14 1.20
C ILE A 70 24.03 10.48 0.97
N PRO A 71 24.45 11.75 1.14
CA PRO A 71 25.86 12.13 1.08
C PRO A 71 26.73 11.25 1.98
N ALA A 72 27.92 10.87 1.52
CA ALA A 72 28.78 9.91 2.21
C ALA A 72 29.03 10.28 3.67
N GLU A 73 29.28 11.57 3.94
CA GLU A 73 29.53 12.12 5.27
C GLU A 73 28.32 12.06 6.22
N LYS A 74 27.10 11.88 5.67
CA LYS A 74 25.86 11.80 6.43
C LYS A 74 25.36 10.37 6.65
N ARG A 75 25.92 9.38 5.94
CA ARG A 75 25.45 7.99 6.01
C ARG A 75 25.44 7.43 7.42
N ALA A 76 26.51 7.66 8.19
CA ALA A 76 26.62 7.19 9.57
C ALA A 76 25.57 7.79 10.53
N THR A 77 25.04 8.97 10.23
CA THR A 77 24.01 9.63 11.04
C THR A 77 22.60 9.24 10.65
N ILE A 78 22.37 8.99 9.35
CA ILE A 78 21.04 8.74 8.79
C ILE A 78 20.71 7.26 8.80
N LEU A 79 21.68 6.39 8.55
CA LEU A 79 21.46 4.94 8.46
C LEU A 79 21.63 4.27 9.84
N PRO A 80 20.85 3.20 10.14
CA PRO A 80 19.76 2.71 9.32
C PRO A 80 18.57 3.67 9.30
N LEU A 81 17.82 3.67 8.18
CA LEU A 81 16.62 4.49 8.03
C LEU A 81 15.61 4.18 9.13
N LYS A 82 14.85 5.19 9.54
CA LYS A 82 13.81 5.03 10.56
C LYS A 82 12.46 4.75 9.92
N TYR A 83 11.78 3.74 10.46
CA TYR A 83 10.46 3.30 10.01
C TYR A 83 9.48 3.23 11.18
N PHE A 84 8.21 3.33 10.87
CA PHE A 84 7.18 2.85 11.78
C PHE A 84 7.20 1.31 11.84
N PRO A 85 6.71 0.70 12.95
CA PRO A 85 6.45 -0.74 12.99
C PRO A 85 5.63 -1.17 11.76
N ILE A 86 5.92 -2.38 11.27
CA ILE A 86 5.14 -2.95 10.17
C ILE A 86 3.75 -3.31 10.71
N ASP A 87 2.71 -2.78 10.07
CA ASP A 87 1.32 -3.05 10.41
C ASP A 87 0.56 -3.41 9.11
N PRO A 88 0.17 -4.68 8.94
CA PRO A 88 -0.55 -5.15 7.76
C PRO A 88 -1.86 -4.38 7.49
N SER A 89 -2.49 -3.79 8.52
CA SER A 89 -3.71 -3.00 8.36
C SER A 89 -3.54 -1.74 7.49
N PHE A 90 -2.29 -1.30 7.29
CA PHE A 90 -1.94 -0.22 6.35
C PHE A 90 -1.65 -0.70 4.92
N SER A 91 -1.86 -1.97 4.62
CA SER A 91 -1.82 -2.54 3.27
C SER A 91 -3.23 -2.86 2.82
N VAL A 92 -3.81 -2.04 1.95
CA VAL A 92 -5.24 -2.09 1.62
C VAL A 92 -5.49 -2.21 0.12
N PRO A 93 -6.58 -2.91 -0.28
CA PRO A 93 -6.99 -2.96 -1.67
C PRO A 93 -7.49 -1.59 -2.13
N ALA A 94 -7.21 -1.28 -3.40
CA ALA A 94 -7.64 -0.06 -4.06
C ALA A 94 -8.09 -0.34 -5.49
N VAL A 95 -8.94 0.53 -6.01
CA VAL A 95 -9.39 0.52 -7.42
C VAL A 95 -8.91 1.80 -8.09
N LEU A 96 -8.21 1.67 -9.21
CA LEU A 96 -7.83 2.82 -10.03
C LEU A 96 -8.97 3.19 -10.98
N ARG A 97 -9.52 4.39 -10.81
CA ARG A 97 -10.43 5.03 -11.76
C ARG A 97 -9.62 5.85 -12.73
N LEU A 98 -9.50 5.39 -13.96
CA LEU A 98 -8.72 6.07 -14.99
C LEU A 98 -9.31 7.45 -15.31
N SER A 99 -8.45 8.47 -15.45
CA SER A 99 -8.82 9.78 -15.98
C SER A 99 -8.99 9.70 -17.49
N GLN A 100 -10.15 10.13 -18.01
CA GLN A 100 -10.40 10.12 -19.46
C GLN A 100 -9.46 11.08 -20.21
N ASP A 101 -9.29 12.28 -19.66
CA ASP A 101 -8.52 13.36 -20.33
C ASP A 101 -7.04 13.39 -19.96
N ARG A 102 -6.61 12.53 -19.02
CA ARG A 102 -5.22 12.50 -18.50
C ARG A 102 -4.61 13.90 -18.35
N PRO A 103 -5.19 14.74 -17.51
CA PRO A 103 -4.77 16.15 -17.41
C PRO A 103 -3.33 16.25 -16.90
N VAL A 104 -2.59 17.22 -17.46
CA VAL A 104 -1.23 17.54 -17.04
C VAL A 104 -1.27 18.64 -16.00
N PHE A 105 -0.49 18.46 -14.93
CA PHE A 105 -0.36 19.40 -13.83
C PHE A 105 1.08 19.87 -13.71
N ASP A 106 1.26 21.15 -13.47
CA ASP A 106 2.54 21.70 -13.03
C ASP A 106 2.67 21.48 -11.50
N MET A 107 3.42 20.46 -11.13
CA MET A 107 3.61 20.07 -9.72
C MET A 107 4.82 20.81 -9.13
N PRO A 108 4.63 21.65 -8.09
CA PRO A 108 5.74 22.35 -7.45
C PRO A 108 6.77 21.38 -6.88
N THR A 109 8.05 21.74 -6.94
CA THR A 109 9.15 20.92 -6.43
C THR A 109 9.89 21.61 -5.29
N SER A 110 10.73 20.84 -4.59
CA SER A 110 11.56 21.31 -3.48
C SER A 110 12.59 22.36 -3.86
N THR A 111 12.94 22.49 -5.15
CA THR A 111 13.91 23.46 -5.66
C THR A 111 13.25 24.74 -6.19
N GLY A 112 11.92 24.84 -6.08
CA GLY A 112 11.14 25.98 -6.59
C GLY A 112 10.83 25.92 -8.07
N THR A 113 11.17 24.83 -8.75
CA THR A 113 10.78 24.53 -10.12
C THR A 113 9.41 23.86 -10.18
N MET A 114 8.91 23.64 -11.40
CA MET A 114 7.68 22.89 -11.66
C MET A 114 8.00 21.64 -12.47
N ARG A 115 7.45 20.50 -12.06
CA ARG A 115 7.53 19.26 -12.84
C ARG A 115 6.17 18.96 -13.45
N LYS A 116 6.17 18.72 -14.77
CA LYS A 116 4.95 18.35 -15.49
C LYS A 116 4.61 16.88 -15.21
N MET A 117 3.48 16.68 -14.56
CA MET A 117 2.98 15.35 -14.20
C MET A 117 1.61 15.14 -14.83
N GLN A 118 1.41 13.99 -15.48
CA GLN A 118 0.14 13.59 -16.05
C GLN A 118 -0.61 12.71 -15.06
N ARG A 119 -1.85 13.08 -14.70
CA ARG A 119 -2.71 12.25 -13.86
C ARG A 119 -3.26 11.07 -14.66
N VAL A 120 -2.89 9.86 -14.27
CA VAL A 120 -3.40 8.61 -14.86
C VAL A 120 -4.82 8.30 -14.38
N GLY A 121 -5.09 8.58 -13.10
CA GLY A 121 -6.38 8.29 -12.49
C GLY A 121 -6.39 8.56 -11.00
N VAL A 122 -7.46 8.12 -10.36
CA VAL A 122 -7.71 8.25 -8.93
C VAL A 122 -7.79 6.86 -8.32
N LEU A 123 -6.97 6.57 -7.32
CA LEU A 123 -7.04 5.37 -6.50
C LEU A 123 -8.10 5.56 -5.42
N GLU A 124 -9.13 4.73 -5.43
CA GLU A 124 -10.18 4.69 -4.40
C GLU A 124 -9.91 3.52 -3.46
N PHE A 125 -9.87 3.76 -2.17
CA PHE A 125 -9.61 2.74 -1.15
C PHE A 125 -10.29 3.06 0.17
N THR A 126 -10.36 2.05 1.05
CA THR A 126 -10.85 2.22 2.42
C THR A 126 -9.72 1.91 3.40
N LEU A 127 -9.44 2.84 4.31
CA LEU A 127 -8.46 2.64 5.37
C LEU A 127 -9.09 3.05 6.71
N GLN A 128 -8.98 2.18 7.73
CA GLN A 128 -9.58 2.39 9.06
C GLN A 128 -11.07 2.73 9.00
N GLY A 129 -11.80 2.09 8.07
CA GLY A 129 -13.24 2.29 7.88
C GLY A 129 -13.62 3.59 7.15
N GLN A 130 -12.65 4.40 6.70
CA GLN A 130 -12.88 5.65 5.97
C GLN A 130 -12.54 5.48 4.49
N GLY A 131 -13.46 5.89 3.61
CA GLY A 131 -13.22 5.99 2.17
C GLY A 131 -12.27 7.15 1.86
N MET A 132 -11.24 6.89 1.07
CA MET A 132 -10.19 7.84 0.71
C MET A 132 -9.81 7.72 -0.75
N THR A 133 -9.17 8.76 -1.25
CA THR A 133 -8.65 8.81 -2.61
C THR A 133 -7.23 9.34 -2.65
N LEU A 134 -6.45 8.88 -3.64
CA LEU A 134 -5.16 9.43 -4.02
C LEU A 134 -5.07 9.49 -5.54
N ASP A 135 -4.67 10.62 -6.08
CA ASP A 135 -4.32 10.75 -7.49
C ASP A 135 -3.02 10.00 -7.77
N ALA A 136 -2.99 9.27 -8.87
CA ALA A 136 -1.82 8.56 -9.37
C ALA A 136 -1.31 9.24 -10.65
N PHE A 137 0.01 9.42 -10.73
CA PHE A 137 0.66 10.19 -11.78
C PHE A 137 1.72 9.39 -12.53
N VAL A 138 2.09 9.90 -13.69
CA VAL A 138 3.33 9.61 -14.41
C VAL A 138 3.95 10.94 -14.86
N GLU A 139 5.22 10.95 -15.23
CA GLU A 139 5.81 12.14 -15.86
C GLU A 139 5.13 12.41 -17.21
N ASP A 140 4.95 13.70 -17.54
CA ASP A 140 4.39 14.09 -18.82
C ASP A 140 5.24 13.55 -19.97
N GLY A 141 4.57 13.08 -21.05
CA GLY A 141 5.23 12.44 -22.17
C GLY A 141 5.62 10.97 -21.95
N THR A 142 5.29 10.36 -20.80
CA THR A 142 5.53 8.93 -20.56
C THR A 142 4.77 8.07 -21.57
N GLN A 143 5.51 7.34 -22.42
CA GLN A 143 4.94 6.47 -23.45
C GLN A 143 4.51 5.11 -22.88
N GLN A 144 5.29 4.56 -21.97
CA GLN A 144 5.02 3.27 -21.33
C GLN A 144 5.01 3.44 -19.82
N ILE A 145 3.87 3.14 -19.21
CA ILE A 145 3.70 3.23 -17.75
C ILE A 145 4.28 1.98 -17.10
N ASN A 146 5.44 2.12 -16.47
CA ASN A 146 6.11 1.05 -15.70
C ASN A 146 5.88 1.17 -14.20
N SER A 147 5.52 2.37 -13.73
CA SER A 147 5.16 2.66 -12.35
C SER A 147 4.18 3.83 -12.31
N LEU A 148 3.26 3.79 -11.36
CA LEU A 148 2.40 4.92 -10.98
C LEU A 148 3.03 5.61 -9.78
N PHE A 149 3.32 6.89 -9.93
CA PHE A 149 3.83 7.73 -8.85
C PHE A 149 2.65 8.28 -8.03
N VAL A 150 2.68 8.03 -6.72
CA VAL A 150 1.61 8.44 -5.79
C VAL A 150 2.23 9.21 -4.61
N PRO A 151 2.54 10.50 -4.80
CA PRO A 151 3.00 11.35 -3.70
C PRO A 151 1.83 11.67 -2.77
N PHE A 152 2.05 11.63 -1.45
CA PHE A 152 1.00 11.94 -0.49
C PHE A 152 1.54 12.64 0.76
N ALA A 153 0.65 13.37 1.42
CA ALA A 153 0.85 13.91 2.76
C ALA A 153 -0.29 13.45 3.67
N ASP A 154 -0.06 13.42 4.96
CA ASP A 154 -1.02 12.98 5.97
C ASP A 154 -0.82 13.74 7.30
N LEU A 155 -1.55 13.40 8.35
CA LEU A 155 -1.45 14.12 9.64
C LEU A 155 -0.12 13.90 10.38
N THR A 156 0.75 12.99 9.94
CA THR A 156 2.11 12.80 10.46
C THR A 156 3.12 13.70 9.76
N THR A 157 2.77 14.26 8.59
CA THR A 157 3.66 15.07 7.75
C THR A 157 4.16 16.31 8.49
N GLY A 158 5.47 16.47 8.53
CA GLY A 158 6.16 17.56 9.25
C GLY A 158 6.18 17.37 10.77
N LYS A 159 5.79 16.22 11.29
CA LYS A 159 5.90 15.81 12.70
C LYS A 159 6.77 14.56 12.84
N ASP A 160 6.16 13.41 12.52
CA ASP A 160 6.82 12.11 12.56
C ASP A 160 7.46 11.76 11.21
N THR A 161 6.89 12.28 10.09
CA THR A 161 7.34 12.06 8.72
C THR A 161 7.83 13.34 8.06
N TYR A 162 8.52 13.20 6.94
CA TYR A 162 9.14 14.33 6.24
C TYR A 162 8.13 15.42 5.84
N ALA A 163 8.53 16.68 5.99
CA ALA A 163 7.63 17.82 5.83
C ALA A 163 7.10 18.00 4.39
N ALA A 164 7.82 17.50 3.40
CA ALA A 164 7.41 17.54 2.00
C ALA A 164 6.54 16.33 1.58
N GLY A 165 6.13 15.49 2.53
CA GLY A 165 5.35 14.28 2.25
C GLY A 165 6.19 13.05 1.97
N ARG A 166 5.54 11.98 1.53
CA ARG A 166 6.12 10.69 1.19
C ARG A 166 5.57 10.18 -0.14
N TYR A 167 6.21 9.17 -0.68
CA TYR A 167 5.86 8.61 -1.98
C TYR A 167 5.53 7.12 -1.89
N LEU A 168 4.72 6.69 -2.83
CA LEU A 168 4.47 5.29 -3.17
C LEU A 168 4.63 5.13 -4.66
N ASP A 169 5.24 4.01 -5.06
CA ASP A 169 5.31 3.57 -6.45
C ASP A 169 4.50 2.29 -6.60
N LEU A 170 3.53 2.30 -7.52
CA LEU A 170 2.66 1.17 -7.76
C LEU A 170 2.89 0.61 -9.16
N LYS A 171 3.16 -0.68 -9.24
CA LYS A 171 3.28 -1.38 -10.54
C LYS A 171 1.91 -1.44 -11.22
N PRO A 172 1.82 -1.11 -12.51
CA PRO A 172 0.56 -1.21 -13.26
C PRO A 172 -0.01 -2.63 -13.23
N THR A 173 -1.33 -2.71 -13.16
CA THR A 173 -2.08 -3.97 -13.25
C THR A 173 -3.04 -3.92 -14.44
N SER A 174 -3.31 -5.06 -15.06
CA SER A 174 -4.28 -5.16 -16.17
C SER A 174 -5.73 -5.10 -15.69
N THR A 175 -5.96 -5.29 -14.39
CA THR A 175 -7.30 -5.38 -13.81
C THR A 175 -7.83 -4.07 -13.25
N GLY A 176 -6.96 -3.07 -13.05
CA GLY A 176 -7.28 -1.83 -12.32
C GLY A 176 -7.38 -2.00 -10.80
N PHE A 177 -7.17 -3.21 -10.28
CA PHE A 177 -7.07 -3.47 -8.84
C PHE A 177 -5.62 -3.36 -8.39
N TYR A 178 -5.40 -2.62 -7.32
CA TYR A 178 -4.08 -2.35 -6.73
C TYR A 178 -4.08 -2.71 -5.25
N THR A 179 -2.90 -2.81 -4.69
CA THR A 179 -2.68 -2.76 -3.25
C THR A 179 -1.90 -1.49 -2.93
N ILE A 180 -2.50 -0.61 -2.13
CA ILE A 180 -1.79 0.52 -1.54
C ILE A 180 -1.18 0.02 -0.23
N ASP A 181 0.14 -0.13 -0.21
CA ASP A 181 0.88 -0.57 0.97
C ASP A 181 1.68 0.59 1.56
N PHE A 182 1.09 1.27 2.54
CA PHE A 182 1.74 2.40 3.20
C PHE A 182 2.97 1.99 4.02
N ASN A 183 3.16 0.70 4.36
CA ASN A 183 4.40 0.22 4.97
C ASN A 183 5.61 0.34 4.03
N ARG A 184 5.36 0.50 2.73
CA ARG A 184 6.36 0.76 1.68
C ARG A 184 6.52 2.25 1.36
N ALA A 185 5.78 3.13 2.04
CA ALA A 185 5.92 4.57 1.82
C ALA A 185 7.33 5.03 2.18
N TYR A 186 7.92 5.83 1.30
CA TYR A 186 9.31 6.27 1.42
C TYR A 186 9.46 7.78 1.31
N ASN A 187 10.55 8.30 1.88
CA ASN A 187 10.90 9.71 1.78
C ASN A 187 11.45 10.03 0.39
N PRO A 188 11.11 11.19 -0.20
CA PRO A 188 11.79 11.68 -1.40
C PRO A 188 13.29 11.91 -1.12
N THR A 189 14.10 11.84 -2.18
CA THR A 189 15.57 12.00 -2.11
C THR A 189 16.01 13.32 -1.50
N CYS A 190 15.21 14.39 -1.68
CA CYS A 190 15.47 15.71 -1.07
C CYS A 190 15.35 15.71 0.47
N ALA A 191 14.78 14.66 1.06
CA ALA A 191 14.80 14.48 2.52
C ALA A 191 16.20 14.18 3.06
N TYR A 192 17.08 13.65 2.22
CA TYR A 192 18.46 13.28 2.55
C TYR A 192 19.47 14.27 2.01
N ASN A 193 19.18 14.84 0.84
CA ASN A 193 20.04 15.84 0.20
C ASN A 193 19.16 16.89 -0.51
N PRO A 194 19.16 18.15 -0.01
CA PRO A 194 18.30 19.20 -0.52
C PRO A 194 18.62 19.67 -1.95
N SER A 195 19.73 19.22 -2.54
CA SER A 195 20.05 19.50 -3.95
C SER A 195 19.18 18.72 -4.93
N TRP A 196 18.49 17.67 -4.47
CA TRP A 196 17.58 16.89 -5.32
C TRP A 196 16.22 17.58 -5.46
N GLU A 197 15.72 17.57 -6.69
CA GLU A 197 14.38 18.06 -7.02
C GLU A 197 13.32 16.99 -6.73
N CYS A 198 12.35 17.31 -5.87
CA CYS A 198 11.28 16.40 -5.48
C CYS A 198 9.90 17.07 -5.61
N PRO A 199 8.94 16.47 -6.34
CA PRO A 199 7.59 17.01 -6.46
C PRO A 199 6.84 16.98 -5.13
N TYR A 200 6.14 18.05 -4.79
CA TYR A 200 5.27 18.07 -3.61
C TYR A 200 3.93 17.38 -3.89
N PRO A 201 3.38 16.63 -2.92
CA PRO A 201 2.03 16.09 -3.02
C PRO A 201 1.00 17.19 -3.28
N PRO A 202 0.13 17.01 -4.29
CA PRO A 202 -0.94 17.97 -4.56
C PRO A 202 -1.96 18.00 -3.42
N PRO A 203 -2.79 19.06 -3.33
CA PRO A 203 -3.84 19.15 -2.30
C PRO A 203 -4.79 17.96 -2.27
N SER A 204 -5.09 17.33 -3.41
CA SER A 204 -5.91 16.12 -3.53
C SER A 204 -5.30 14.90 -2.84
N ASN A 205 -3.97 14.85 -2.70
CA ASN A 205 -3.24 13.75 -2.06
C ASN A 205 -2.88 14.04 -0.59
N ARG A 206 -3.72 14.83 0.11
CA ARG A 206 -3.56 15.12 1.54
C ARG A 206 -4.59 14.35 2.34
N LEU A 207 -4.19 13.21 2.91
CA LEU A 207 -5.02 12.37 3.75
C LEU A 207 -5.30 13.04 5.10
N LYS A 208 -6.54 12.90 5.60
CA LYS A 208 -7.02 13.54 6.85
C LYS A 208 -6.85 12.66 8.08
N ILE A 209 -6.08 11.58 7.96
CA ILE A 209 -5.74 10.67 9.06
C ILE A 209 -4.23 10.52 9.17
N PRO A 210 -3.69 10.10 10.32
CA PRO A 210 -2.27 9.81 10.45
C PRO A 210 -1.92 8.46 9.83
N ILE A 211 -0.98 8.44 8.90
CA ILE A 211 -0.44 7.21 8.30
C ILE A 211 0.85 6.83 9.04
N ARG A 212 0.72 6.06 10.13
CA ARG A 212 1.84 5.59 10.93
C ARG A 212 2.42 4.27 10.39
N ALA A 213 2.79 4.29 9.12
CA ALA A 213 3.42 3.19 8.39
C ALA A 213 4.49 3.74 7.44
N GLY A 214 5.46 2.93 7.03
CA GLY A 214 6.55 3.34 6.14
C GLY A 214 7.65 4.15 6.84
N GLU A 215 8.40 4.92 6.06
CA GLU A 215 9.52 5.71 6.54
C GLU A 215 9.10 6.89 7.41
N GLN A 216 9.87 7.14 8.44
CA GLN A 216 9.84 8.35 9.26
C GLN A 216 10.83 9.39 8.70
N ALA A 217 10.69 10.65 9.12
CA ALA A 217 11.63 11.69 8.72
C ALA A 217 13.07 11.36 9.19
N PRO A 218 14.10 11.66 8.36
CA PRO A 218 15.48 11.60 8.80
C PRO A 218 15.73 12.48 10.03
N PRO A 219 16.72 12.17 10.88
CA PRO A 219 17.00 12.91 12.12
C PRO A 219 17.16 14.41 11.90
N GLU A 220 17.91 14.83 10.90
CA GLU A 220 18.17 16.23 10.58
C GLU A 220 16.90 17.01 10.17
N ALA A 221 15.99 16.35 9.44
CA ALA A 221 14.73 16.97 9.03
C ALA A 221 13.73 17.14 10.20
N ARG A 222 13.97 16.47 11.33
CA ARG A 222 13.20 16.65 12.58
C ARG A 222 13.73 17.79 13.41
N SER A 223 15.06 17.96 13.48
CA SER A 223 15.70 19.00 14.28
C SER A 223 15.49 20.40 13.70
N ALA A 224 15.47 20.57 12.39
CA ALA A 224 15.22 21.86 11.73
C ALA A 224 13.89 22.54 12.11
N LYS A 225 12.95 21.80 12.69
CA LYS A 225 11.66 22.34 13.17
C LYS A 225 11.66 22.65 14.67
N ALA A 226 12.56 22.06 15.44
CA ALA A 226 12.68 22.35 16.88
C ALA A 226 13.30 23.73 17.13
N ASP A 227 14.14 24.21 16.20
CA ASP A 227 14.88 25.48 16.31
C ASP A 227 14.14 26.68 15.69
N GLY A 228 12.96 26.47 15.10
CA GLY A 228 12.17 27.47 14.34
C GLY A 228 10.87 27.92 15.00
N ASN A 229 10.73 27.82 16.34
CA ASN A 229 9.56 28.32 17.07
C ASN A 229 9.94 29.46 18.01
#